data_e05238179c61edccd131242f094d55be
#
_entry.id   e05238179c61edccd131242f094d55be
#
_cell.length_a   1.000
_cell.length_b   1.000
_cell.length_c   1.000
_cell.angle_alpha   90.00
_cell.angle_beta   90.00
_cell.angle_gamma   90.00
#
_symmetry.space_group_name_H-M   'P 1'
#
loop_
_entity.id
_entity.type
_entity.pdbx_description
1 polymer ?
#
loop_
_entity_poly.entity_id
_entity_poly.type
_entity_poly.pdbx_seq_one_letter_code
_entity_poly.pdbx_strand_id
1 'polypeptide(L)'
;MTQTNLPLAEEIPSLDVRPVPRSIRHATVIGALSAIRPGRSLDLVAPHDPQPLLRQVERLEPGVWSVEYLVPGPDAWTLRLTRAES
;
A
#
# COMPACT_ATOMS: atom_id res chain seq x y z
N MET A 1 2.51 26.27 20.01
CA MET A 1 2.29 25.58 19.87
C MET A 1 2.30 24.64 19.55
N THR A 2 2.53 24.38 19.43
CA THR A 2 2.50 23.59 19.15
C THR A 2 2.33 22.49 18.85
N GLN A 3 2.33 22.17 18.55
CA GLN A 3 2.13 21.22 18.25
C GLN A 3 1.98 20.27 17.86
N THR A 4 1.81 20.11 17.75
CA THR A 4 1.50 19.28 17.45
C THR A 4 1.61 18.29 16.74
N ASN A 5 1.65 17.99 16.16
CA ASN A 5 1.87 17.18 15.24
C ASN A 5 2.34 15.85 15.31
N LEU A 6 2.58 15.42 15.85
CA LEU A 6 3.18 14.25 16.11
C LEU A 6 2.47 13.03 15.70
N PRO A 7 1.25 12.80 16.08
CA PRO A 7 0.53 11.60 15.68
C PRO A 7 0.36 11.49 14.20
N LEU A 8 0.43 12.59 13.48
CA LEU A 8 0.25 12.54 12.05
C LEU A 8 1.31 11.71 11.39
N ALA A 9 2.51 11.69 11.95
CA ALA A 9 3.57 10.90 11.39
C ALA A 9 3.31 9.42 11.49
N GLU A 10 2.38 9.04 12.37
CA GLU A 10 2.08 7.65 12.57
C GLU A 10 0.90 7.17 11.73
N GLU A 11 0.22 8.08 11.07
CA GLU A 11 -0.91 7.68 10.26
C GLU A 11 -0.48 6.88 9.05
N ILE A 12 -1.28 5.88 8.71
CA ILE A 12 -1.02 5.04 7.55
C ILE A 12 -1.82 5.60 6.39
N PRO A 13 -1.15 6.06 5.31
CA PRO A 13 -1.88 6.56 4.16
C PRO A 13 -2.68 5.44 3.51
N SER A 14 -3.84 5.81 2.96
CA SER A 14 -4.71 4.89 2.27
C SER A 14 -4.80 5.31 0.81
N LEU A 15 -4.59 4.36 -0.09
CA LEU A 15 -4.68 4.59 -1.52
C LEU A 15 -5.77 3.71 -2.10
N ASP A 16 -6.83 4.35 -2.58
CA ASP A 16 -7.94 3.64 -3.20
C ASP A 16 -7.75 3.68 -4.71
N VAL A 17 -7.45 2.53 -5.33
CA VAL A 17 -7.21 2.49 -6.77
C VAL A 17 -8.44 2.09 -7.56
N ARG A 18 -9.59 1.91 -6.91
CA ARG A 18 -10.79 1.54 -7.65
C ARG A 18 -11.17 2.60 -8.70
N PRO A 19 -11.06 3.92 -8.43
CA PRO A 19 -11.34 4.92 -9.46
C PRO A 19 -10.18 5.17 -10.40
N VAL A 20 -9.02 4.60 -10.15
CA VAL A 20 -7.84 4.83 -11.01
C VAL A 20 -7.97 3.97 -12.25
N PRO A 21 -7.74 4.52 -13.45
CA PRO A 21 -7.80 3.74 -14.69
C PRO A 21 -6.91 2.52 -14.61
N ARG A 22 -7.44 1.39 -15.11
CA ARG A 22 -6.75 0.12 -15.00
C ARG A 22 -5.35 0.16 -15.57
N SER A 23 -5.17 0.90 -16.67
CA SER A 23 -3.89 0.94 -17.37
C SER A 23 -2.76 1.55 -16.54
N ILE A 24 -3.08 2.32 -15.50
CA ILE A 24 -2.03 2.96 -14.69
C ILE A 24 -2.08 2.55 -13.23
N ARG A 25 -2.91 1.55 -12.87
CA ARG A 25 -3.06 1.18 -11.46
C ARG A 25 -1.76 0.65 -10.85
N HIS A 26 -1.08 -0.25 -11.57
CA HIS A 26 0.16 -0.80 -11.03
C HIS A 26 1.20 0.30 -10.83
N ALA A 27 1.35 1.17 -11.82
CA ALA A 27 2.32 2.26 -11.71
C ALA A 27 1.96 3.20 -10.55
N THR A 28 0.67 3.46 -10.36
CA THR A 28 0.22 4.33 -9.27
C THR A 28 0.60 3.74 -7.92
N VAL A 29 0.34 2.44 -7.72
CA VAL A 29 0.67 1.79 -6.46
C VAL A 29 2.17 1.75 -6.24
N ILE A 30 2.93 1.37 -7.27
CA ILE A 30 4.38 1.26 -7.15
C ILE A 30 4.98 2.62 -6.85
N GLY A 31 4.48 3.68 -7.48
CA GLY A 31 4.93 5.03 -7.17
C GLY A 31 4.64 5.42 -5.73
N ALA A 32 3.44 5.09 -5.23
CA ALA A 32 3.09 5.39 -3.86
C ALA A 32 3.97 4.62 -2.87
N LEU A 33 4.22 3.33 -3.17
CA LEU A 33 5.05 2.51 -2.29
C LEU A 33 6.47 3.05 -2.19
N SER A 34 6.96 3.67 -3.26
CA SER A 34 8.32 4.22 -3.25
C SER A 34 8.46 5.37 -2.24
N ALA A 35 7.37 5.95 -1.80
CA ALA A 35 7.40 7.03 -0.83
C ALA A 35 7.29 6.53 0.62
N ILE A 36 7.06 5.24 0.81
CA ILE A 36 6.88 4.67 2.14
C ILE A 36 8.24 4.34 2.73
N ARG A 37 8.51 4.86 3.91
CA ARG A 37 9.80 4.66 4.57
C ARG A 37 9.87 3.29 5.23
N PRO A 38 11.09 2.81 5.50
CA PRO A 38 11.25 1.55 6.22
C PRO A 38 10.45 1.53 7.52
N GLY A 39 9.78 0.42 7.80
CA GLY A 39 8.95 0.25 8.98
C GLY A 39 7.57 0.86 8.87
N ARG A 40 7.28 1.56 7.77
CA ARG A 40 5.98 2.20 7.59
C ARG A 40 5.12 1.40 6.63
N SER A 41 3.85 1.79 6.52
CA SER A 41 2.86 1.01 5.78
C SER A 41 2.04 1.87 4.86
N LEU A 42 1.42 1.22 3.88
CA LEU A 42 0.42 1.80 3.00
C LEU A 42 -0.78 0.85 2.98
N ASP A 43 -1.98 1.40 3.11
CA ASP A 43 -3.20 0.61 2.95
C ASP A 43 -3.71 0.80 1.53
N LEU A 44 -3.90 -0.32 0.84
CA LEU A 44 -4.36 -0.32 -0.55
C LEU A 44 -5.78 -0.84 -0.61
N VAL A 45 -6.67 -0.09 -1.29
CA VAL A 45 -8.04 -0.53 -1.54
C VAL A 45 -8.18 -0.83 -3.02
N ALA A 46 -8.57 -2.07 -3.35
CA ALA A 46 -8.66 -2.54 -4.72
C ALA A 46 -10.01 -3.22 -4.96
N PRO A 47 -10.46 -3.28 -6.24
CA PRO A 47 -11.76 -3.90 -6.56
C PRO A 47 -11.73 -5.43 -6.57
N HIS A 48 -10.56 -6.03 -6.56
CA HIS A 48 -10.40 -7.48 -6.53
C HIS A 48 -9.06 -7.78 -5.89
N ASP A 49 -8.80 -9.06 -5.63
CA ASP A 49 -7.53 -9.49 -5.04
C ASP A 49 -6.39 -9.13 -6.00
N PRO A 50 -5.48 -8.23 -5.61
CA PRO A 50 -4.46 -7.71 -6.53
C PRO A 50 -3.23 -8.60 -6.61
N GLN A 51 -3.42 -9.90 -6.87
CA GLN A 51 -2.30 -10.84 -6.93
C GLN A 51 -1.24 -10.48 -7.97
N PRO A 52 -1.62 -10.08 -9.20
CA PRO A 52 -0.59 -9.70 -10.18
C PRO A 52 0.27 -8.54 -9.71
N LEU A 53 -0.36 -7.55 -9.07
CA LEU A 53 0.38 -6.41 -8.52
C LEU A 53 1.33 -6.86 -7.42
N LEU A 54 0.87 -7.72 -6.52
CA LEU A 54 1.70 -8.18 -5.42
C LEU A 54 2.91 -8.95 -5.93
N ARG A 55 2.73 -9.75 -6.98
CA ARG A 55 3.84 -10.46 -7.58
C ARG A 55 4.85 -9.50 -8.20
N GLN A 56 4.38 -8.43 -8.82
CA GLN A 56 5.26 -7.42 -9.39
C GLN A 56 6.05 -6.70 -8.31
N VAL A 57 5.40 -6.35 -7.20
CA VAL A 57 6.06 -5.70 -6.07
C VAL A 57 7.17 -6.61 -5.54
N GLU A 58 6.88 -7.90 -5.40
CA GLU A 58 7.87 -8.85 -4.90
C GLU A 58 9.05 -8.98 -5.87
N ARG A 59 8.79 -8.95 -7.17
CA ARG A 59 9.88 -9.01 -8.14
C ARG A 59 10.76 -7.77 -8.11
N LEU A 60 10.15 -6.61 -7.88
CA LEU A 60 10.89 -5.36 -7.85
C LEU A 60 11.74 -5.20 -6.60
N GLU A 61 11.19 -5.62 -5.47
CA GLU A 61 11.89 -5.49 -4.17
C GLU A 61 11.69 -6.77 -3.37
N PRO A 62 12.41 -7.84 -3.70
CA PRO A 62 12.23 -9.13 -3.02
C PRO A 62 12.44 -9.02 -1.53
N GLY A 63 11.49 -9.54 -0.77
CA GLY A 63 11.59 -9.62 0.68
C GLY A 63 11.40 -8.31 1.42
N VAL A 64 11.05 -7.24 0.71
CA VAL A 64 10.94 -5.92 1.33
C VAL A 64 9.55 -5.69 1.92
N TRP A 65 8.50 -6.16 1.24
CA TRP A 65 7.13 -5.84 1.62
C TRP A 65 6.41 -7.03 2.23
N SER A 66 5.82 -6.83 3.40
CA SER A 66 4.88 -7.80 3.95
C SER A 66 3.46 -7.33 3.65
N VAL A 67 2.54 -8.27 3.46
CA VAL A 67 1.18 -7.99 3.05
C VAL A 67 0.21 -8.61 4.02
N GLU A 68 -0.73 -7.81 4.51
CA GLU A 68 -1.78 -8.28 5.40
C GLU A 68 -3.12 -7.91 4.78
N TYR A 69 -4.01 -8.89 4.61
CA TYR A 69 -5.35 -8.64 4.11
C TYR A 69 -6.22 -8.16 5.26
N LEU A 70 -6.61 -6.88 5.23
CA LEU A 70 -7.47 -6.32 6.26
C LEU A 70 -8.94 -6.59 5.95
N VAL A 71 -9.32 -6.48 4.67
CA VAL A 71 -10.68 -6.79 4.22
C VAL A 71 -10.54 -7.63 2.95
N PRO A 72 -10.79 -8.95 3.01
CA PRO A 72 -10.58 -9.84 1.86
C PRO A 72 -11.83 -9.98 1.00
N GLY A 73 -12.30 -8.89 0.45
CA GLY A 73 -13.42 -8.91 -0.46
C GLY A 73 -14.75 -9.20 0.20
N PRO A 74 -15.78 -9.56 -0.60
CA PRO A 74 -15.69 -9.69 -2.07
C PRO A 74 -15.83 -8.38 -2.82
N ASP A 75 -16.46 -7.35 -2.21
CA ASP A 75 -16.72 -6.11 -2.95
C ASP A 75 -15.50 -5.22 -3.07
N ALA A 76 -14.75 -5.15 -2.02
CA ALA A 76 -13.52 -4.37 -2.00
C ALA A 76 -12.49 -5.14 -1.20
N TRP A 77 -11.24 -4.98 -1.58
CA TRP A 77 -10.11 -5.66 -0.93
C TRP A 77 -9.20 -4.60 -0.35
N THR A 78 -8.98 -4.66 0.97
CA THR A 78 -8.07 -3.73 1.63
C THR A 78 -6.87 -4.50 2.15
N LEU A 79 -5.69 -4.11 1.71
CA LEU A 79 -4.45 -4.76 2.07
C LEU A 79 -3.51 -3.74 2.71
N ARG A 80 -2.80 -4.16 3.73
CA ARG A 80 -1.76 -3.33 4.32
C ARG A 80 -0.40 -3.85 3.89
N LEU A 81 0.37 -3.01 3.21
CA LEU A 81 1.72 -3.34 2.80
C LEU A 81 2.68 -2.58 3.70
N THR A 82 3.59 -3.31 4.34
CA THR A 82 4.56 -2.73 5.28
C THR A 82 5.96 -2.97 4.76
N ARG A 83 6.76 -1.91 4.71
CA ARG A 83 8.15 -2.01 4.27
C ARG A 83 9.01 -2.48 5.43
N ALA A 84 9.88 -3.43 5.15
CA ALA A 84 10.83 -3.92 6.15
C ALA A 84 11.70 -2.78 6.67
N GLU A 85 12.18 -2.92 7.90
CA GLU A 85 12.91 -1.85 8.55
C GLU A 85 14.35 -1.73 8.09
N SER A 86 14.90 -2.78 7.54
CA SER A 86 16.30 -2.70 7.12
C SER A 86 16.53 -3.14 5.70
#